data_2adda6e3c2a0c9a3aacf68d9e1ae7a2b
#
_entry.id   2adda6e3c2a0c9a3aacf68d9e1ae7a2b
#
_cell.length_a   1.000
_cell.length_b   1.000
_cell.length_c   1.000
_cell.angle_alpha   90.00
_cell.angle_beta   90.00
_cell.angle_gamma   90.00
#
_symmetry.space_group_name_H-M   'P 1'
#
loop_
_entity.id
_entity.type
_entity.pdbx_description
1 polymer ?
#
loop_
_entity_poly.entity_id
_entity_poly.type
_entity_poly.pdbx_seq_one_letter_code
_entity_poly.pdbx_strand_id
1 'polypeptide(L)'
;MRYALLALVLASKLTAADLIVPPLTEGAPQPGKRATVITAEYVGTKVHHLIALPDDWTPDWKARGKHWPVIAEYTGNYYPGSGSTGQAEGAALGYGLTRGKAIWVILPYVAKDHHQNEITWWGDIDATVSYAKTNIPRICNEFGGDAKKVILCGFSRGAIGVSFLGLHDDEVAKLWCGLWAHDHFDGATEWKGTEWGSPLARYRQEAAIRLKRLQGRPLLVTQGSGAATVRPLLAAQLSAPSWTYADVDMQALYGKFPNESVKHPHNDRWLLRDCPQTNAARDWFERVTASDKPSK
;
A
#
# COMPACT_ATOMS: atom_id res chain seq x y z
N MET A 1 -57.45 30.29 9.51
CA MET A 1 -56.23 30.01 8.73
C MET A 1 -55.10 29.69 9.69
N ARG A 2 -54.69 28.40 9.76
CA ARG A 2 -53.57 27.93 10.60
C ARG A 2 -52.37 27.74 9.68
N TYR A 3 -51.32 28.52 9.87
CA TYR A 3 -50.03 28.35 9.18
C TYR A 3 -49.22 27.29 9.92
N ALA A 4 -48.98 26.16 9.25
CA ALA A 4 -48.03 25.17 9.72
C ALA A 4 -46.63 25.61 9.29
N LEU A 5 -45.73 25.91 10.26
CA LEU A 5 -44.33 26.16 10.03
C LEU A 5 -43.63 24.82 9.84
N LEU A 6 -43.19 24.54 8.62
CA LEU A 6 -42.36 23.39 8.33
C LEU A 6 -40.91 23.71 8.70
N ALA A 7 -40.41 23.19 9.83
CA ALA A 7 -39.02 23.31 10.22
C ALA A 7 -38.18 22.35 9.38
N LEU A 8 -37.41 22.91 8.45
CA LEU A 8 -36.42 22.15 7.66
C LEU A 8 -35.20 21.84 8.58
N VAL A 9 -35.13 20.61 9.10
CA VAL A 9 -33.96 20.16 9.83
C VAL A 9 -32.87 19.86 8.80
N LEU A 10 -31.97 20.80 8.61
CA LEU A 10 -30.69 20.53 7.92
C LEU A 10 -29.87 19.60 8.80
N ALA A 11 -29.90 18.30 8.48
CA ALA A 11 -28.94 17.35 9.04
C ALA A 11 -27.55 17.70 8.45
N SER A 12 -26.76 18.46 9.21
CA SER A 12 -25.34 18.61 8.93
C SER A 12 -24.69 17.23 9.03
N LYS A 13 -24.29 16.65 7.89
CA LYS A 13 -23.41 15.49 7.88
C LYS A 13 -22.10 15.93 8.56
N LEU A 14 -21.91 15.56 9.82
CA LEU A 14 -20.60 15.58 10.44
C LEU A 14 -19.70 14.69 9.58
N THR A 15 -18.86 15.29 8.76
CA THR A 15 -17.77 14.56 8.11
C THR A 15 -16.81 14.15 9.22
N ALA A 16 -16.58 12.85 9.37
CA ALA A 16 -15.53 12.37 10.27
C ALA A 16 -14.21 13.06 9.90
N ALA A 17 -13.43 13.42 10.92
CA ALA A 17 -12.12 14.02 10.69
C ALA A 17 -11.23 13.05 9.90
N ASP A 18 -10.42 13.57 8.98
CA ASP A 18 -9.45 12.77 8.25
C ASP A 18 -8.51 12.05 9.22
N LEU A 19 -8.14 10.81 8.88
CA LEU A 19 -7.14 10.07 9.65
C LEU A 19 -5.78 10.77 9.54
N ILE A 20 -5.07 10.80 10.65
CA ILE A 20 -3.72 11.35 10.71
C ILE A 20 -2.73 10.19 10.74
N VAL A 21 -1.84 10.13 9.74
CA VAL A 21 -0.76 9.15 9.72
C VAL A 21 0.09 9.29 10.98
N PRO A 22 0.39 8.19 11.70
CA PRO A 22 1.19 8.25 12.92
C PRO A 22 2.52 8.98 12.73
N PRO A 23 2.94 9.80 13.70
CA PRO A 23 4.21 10.51 13.60
C PRO A 23 5.38 9.53 13.59
N LEU A 24 6.46 9.91 12.88
CA LEU A 24 7.74 9.21 12.97
C LEU A 24 8.44 9.64 14.27
N THR A 25 8.94 8.68 15.00
CA THR A 25 9.65 8.91 16.28
C THR A 25 10.96 8.11 16.32
N GLU A 26 11.90 8.60 17.09
CA GLU A 26 13.14 7.87 17.39
C GLU A 26 12.88 6.72 18.36
N GLY A 27 13.76 5.71 18.32
CA GLY A 27 13.76 4.57 19.24
C GLY A 27 12.99 3.35 18.76
N ALA A 28 12.70 2.45 19.68
CA ALA A 28 12.05 1.18 19.37
C ALA A 28 10.59 1.39 18.88
N PRO A 29 10.09 0.48 18.02
CA PRO A 29 8.70 0.50 17.57
C PRO A 29 7.71 0.49 18.74
N GLN A 30 6.69 1.34 18.66
CA GLN A 30 5.65 1.50 19.69
C GLN A 30 4.27 1.68 19.03
N PRO A 31 3.18 1.34 19.75
CA PRO A 31 1.82 1.61 19.27
C PRO A 31 1.58 3.08 18.92
N GLY A 32 0.81 3.33 17.86
CA GLY A 32 0.42 4.68 17.45
C GLY A 32 1.55 5.58 16.94
N LYS A 33 2.74 5.03 16.67
CA LYS A 33 3.90 5.74 16.15
C LYS A 33 4.58 4.93 15.07
N ARG A 34 5.27 5.62 14.15
CA ARG A 34 6.20 4.97 13.22
C ARG A 34 7.61 5.04 13.76
N ALA A 35 8.37 3.98 13.57
CA ALA A 35 9.79 3.95 13.92
C ALA A 35 10.63 3.55 12.71
N THR A 36 11.83 4.10 12.60
CA THR A 36 12.85 3.68 11.63
C THR A 36 13.57 2.46 12.14
N VAL A 37 13.68 1.43 11.31
CA VAL A 37 14.42 0.19 11.64
C VAL A 37 15.48 -0.05 10.59
N ILE A 38 16.76 -0.01 11.00
CA ILE A 38 17.90 -0.45 10.22
C ILE A 38 18.20 -1.89 10.65
N THR A 39 18.10 -2.82 9.70
CA THR A 39 18.33 -4.24 9.98
C THR A 39 19.81 -4.58 10.10
N ALA A 40 20.13 -5.74 10.66
CA ALA A 40 21.54 -6.15 10.88
C ALA A 40 22.36 -6.18 9.58
N GLU A 41 21.72 -6.52 8.47
CA GLU A 41 22.34 -6.58 7.14
C GLU A 41 22.74 -5.20 6.59
N TYR A 42 22.17 -4.13 7.15
CA TYR A 42 22.34 -2.75 6.68
C TYR A 42 22.90 -1.81 7.75
N VAL A 43 23.44 -2.35 8.85
CA VAL A 43 24.13 -1.55 9.87
C VAL A 43 25.27 -0.74 9.23
N GLY A 44 25.36 0.55 9.57
CA GLY A 44 26.32 1.49 8.99
C GLY A 44 25.88 2.12 7.67
N THR A 45 24.66 1.81 7.21
CA THR A 45 24.04 2.44 6.04
C THR A 45 22.79 3.23 6.43
N LYS A 46 22.12 3.84 5.44
CA LYS A 46 20.83 4.50 5.60
C LYS A 46 19.66 3.66 5.05
N VAL A 47 19.90 2.42 4.66
CA VAL A 47 18.82 1.51 4.22
C VAL A 47 17.99 1.12 5.44
N HIS A 48 16.69 1.41 5.38
CA HIS A 48 15.77 1.16 6.48
C HIS A 48 14.35 0.94 6.00
N HIS A 49 13.57 0.26 6.78
CA HIS A 49 12.11 0.30 6.67
C HIS A 49 11.50 1.11 7.81
N LEU A 50 10.26 1.56 7.63
CA LEU A 50 9.47 2.08 8.74
C LEU A 50 8.50 1.02 9.19
N ILE A 51 8.21 1.01 10.49
CA ILE A 51 7.20 0.15 11.10
C ILE A 51 6.29 0.94 12.01
N ALA A 52 4.99 0.65 11.95
CA ALA A 52 4.01 1.09 12.94
C ALA A 52 3.34 -0.14 13.54
N LEU A 53 3.31 -0.22 14.85
CA LEU A 53 2.61 -1.28 15.56
C LEU A 53 1.13 -0.92 15.77
N PRO A 54 0.23 -1.92 15.84
CA PRO A 54 -1.17 -1.70 16.12
C PRO A 54 -1.39 -0.92 17.42
N ASP A 55 -2.46 -0.14 17.50
CA ASP A 55 -2.77 0.68 18.68
C ASP A 55 -2.93 -0.15 19.97
N ASP A 56 -3.33 -1.41 19.82
CA ASP A 56 -3.51 -2.37 20.93
C ASP A 56 -2.36 -3.38 21.05
N TRP A 57 -1.22 -3.13 20.42
CA TRP A 57 -0.04 -3.96 20.55
C TRP A 57 0.60 -3.84 21.94
N THR A 58 1.05 -4.97 22.47
CA THR A 58 1.74 -5.02 23.78
C THR A 58 2.94 -5.98 23.70
N PRO A 59 4.03 -5.73 24.47
CA PRO A 59 5.23 -6.58 24.43
C PRO A 59 4.98 -8.03 24.84
N ASP A 60 3.94 -8.30 25.62
CA ASP A 60 3.53 -9.62 26.10
C ASP A 60 2.61 -10.37 25.13
N TRP A 61 2.54 -9.94 23.85
CA TRP A 61 1.68 -10.51 22.83
C TRP A 61 1.82 -12.05 22.71
N LYS A 62 3.03 -12.59 22.88
CA LYS A 62 3.28 -14.04 22.85
C LYS A 62 2.55 -14.76 23.96
N ALA A 63 2.64 -14.25 25.18
CA ALA A 63 1.95 -14.83 26.34
C ALA A 63 0.43 -14.74 26.20
N ARG A 64 -0.06 -13.72 25.48
CA ARG A 64 -1.49 -13.52 25.22
C ARG A 64 -2.00 -14.30 24.00
N GLY A 65 -1.11 -14.93 23.23
CA GLY A 65 -1.47 -15.62 21.99
C GLY A 65 -2.08 -14.69 20.93
N LYS A 66 -1.73 -13.39 20.96
CA LYS A 66 -2.32 -12.39 20.07
C LYS A 66 -1.47 -12.17 18.85
N HIS A 67 -2.10 -12.17 17.67
CA HIS A 67 -1.44 -11.89 16.40
C HIS A 67 -2.23 -10.86 15.61
N TRP A 68 -1.54 -10.10 14.77
CA TRP A 68 -2.12 -9.06 13.91
C TRP A 68 -1.84 -9.33 12.44
N PRO A 69 -2.75 -8.95 11.55
CA PRO A 69 -2.41 -8.86 10.14
C PRO A 69 -1.21 -7.94 9.93
N VAL A 70 -0.48 -8.17 8.84
CA VAL A 70 0.62 -7.31 8.41
C VAL A 70 0.27 -6.69 7.08
N ILE A 71 0.50 -5.39 6.93
CA ILE A 71 0.45 -4.73 5.65
C ILE A 71 1.82 -4.17 5.31
N ALA A 72 2.40 -4.67 4.23
CA ALA A 72 3.65 -4.19 3.66
C ALA A 72 3.34 -3.21 2.54
N GLU A 73 4.03 -2.06 2.50
CA GLU A 73 3.77 -1.00 1.53
C GLU A 73 5.05 -0.60 0.80
N TYR A 74 4.94 -0.50 -0.54
CA TYR A 74 5.91 0.16 -1.39
C TYR A 74 5.41 1.55 -1.78
N THR A 75 6.21 2.60 -1.53
CA THR A 75 5.85 4.00 -1.79
C THR A 75 5.90 4.37 -3.27
N GLY A 76 5.29 5.50 -3.60
CA GLY A 76 5.38 6.13 -4.92
C GLY A 76 6.79 6.60 -5.28
N ASN A 77 6.96 6.98 -6.54
CA ASN A 77 8.20 7.58 -7.05
C ASN A 77 8.38 9.01 -6.55
N TYR A 78 9.61 9.48 -6.47
CA TYR A 78 9.87 10.91 -6.35
C TYR A 78 9.22 11.66 -7.52
N TYR A 79 8.26 12.51 -7.20
CA TYR A 79 7.53 13.31 -8.19
C TYR A 79 7.10 14.64 -7.56
N PRO A 80 7.91 15.70 -7.70
CA PRO A 80 7.64 17.01 -7.09
C PRO A 80 6.29 17.60 -7.48
N GLY A 81 5.81 17.32 -8.70
CA GLY A 81 4.51 17.80 -9.20
C GLY A 81 3.32 17.31 -8.34
N SER A 82 3.38 16.11 -7.81
CA SER A 82 2.37 15.59 -6.87
C SER A 82 2.69 15.85 -5.40
N GLY A 83 3.92 16.29 -5.11
CA GLY A 83 4.44 16.40 -3.74
C GLY A 83 4.98 15.10 -3.17
N SER A 84 5.06 14.02 -3.97
CA SER A 84 5.68 12.77 -3.56
C SER A 84 7.19 12.91 -3.41
N THR A 85 7.71 12.53 -2.25
CA THR A 85 9.15 12.56 -1.93
C THR A 85 9.88 11.29 -2.36
N GLY A 86 9.17 10.22 -2.72
CA GLY A 86 9.75 8.90 -2.95
C GLY A 86 10.23 8.19 -1.68
N GLN A 87 10.16 8.85 -0.52
CA GLN A 87 10.61 8.34 0.76
C GLN A 87 9.55 7.50 1.45
N ALA A 88 9.98 6.57 2.31
CA ALA A 88 9.09 5.74 3.13
C ALA A 88 8.17 6.56 4.03
N GLU A 89 8.64 7.71 4.50
CA GLU A 89 7.90 8.63 5.37
C GLU A 89 6.62 9.17 4.73
N GLY A 90 6.58 9.24 3.40
CA GLY A 90 5.42 9.71 2.64
C GLY A 90 4.27 8.72 2.53
N ALA A 91 4.47 7.46 2.91
CA ALA A 91 3.46 6.40 2.82
C ALA A 91 2.19 6.72 3.60
N ALA A 92 1.04 6.31 3.07
CA ALA A 92 -0.26 6.53 3.70
C ALA A 92 -1.27 5.39 3.49
N LEU A 93 -1.08 4.54 2.47
CA LEU A 93 -2.05 3.51 2.10
C LEU A 93 -2.30 2.51 3.22
N GLY A 94 -1.26 1.91 3.76
CA GLY A 94 -1.38 0.86 4.76
C GLY A 94 -2.07 1.34 6.03
N TYR A 95 -1.75 2.55 6.49
CA TYR A 95 -2.43 3.13 7.65
C TYR A 95 -3.89 3.47 7.36
N GLY A 96 -4.16 4.11 6.24
CA GLY A 96 -5.54 4.46 5.84
C GLY A 96 -6.44 3.23 5.68
N LEU A 97 -5.89 2.12 5.20
CA LEU A 97 -6.59 0.85 5.08
C LEU A 97 -6.90 0.23 6.45
N THR A 98 -5.91 0.15 7.32
CA THR A 98 -5.98 -0.64 8.57
C THR A 98 -6.43 0.17 9.78
N ARG A 99 -6.30 1.49 9.73
CA ARG A 99 -6.64 2.39 10.85
C ARG A 99 -5.96 1.97 12.16
N GLY A 100 -4.67 1.61 12.10
CA GLY A 100 -3.91 1.16 13.28
C GLY A 100 -4.26 -0.25 13.79
N LYS A 101 -5.00 -1.07 13.02
CA LYS A 101 -5.37 -2.44 13.43
C LYS A 101 -4.42 -3.53 12.94
N ALA A 102 -3.39 -3.18 12.20
CA ALA A 102 -2.40 -4.11 11.66
C ALA A 102 -0.98 -3.59 11.89
N ILE A 103 0.01 -4.47 11.84
CA ILE A 103 1.40 -4.05 11.72
C ILE A 103 1.58 -3.47 10.32
N TRP A 104 1.99 -2.21 10.24
CA TRP A 104 2.24 -1.54 8.98
C TRP A 104 3.74 -1.38 8.76
N VAL A 105 4.24 -1.96 7.67
CA VAL A 105 5.66 -1.95 7.30
C VAL A 105 5.81 -1.22 5.98
N ILE A 106 6.60 -0.16 5.95
CA ILE A 106 6.93 0.55 4.71
C ILE A 106 8.31 0.08 4.26
N LEU A 107 8.33 -0.73 3.21
CA LEU A 107 9.53 -1.36 2.69
C LEU A 107 10.41 -0.37 1.91
N PRO A 108 11.74 -0.48 1.99
CA PRO A 108 12.64 0.29 1.14
C PRO A 108 12.66 -0.26 -0.29
N TYR A 109 13.03 0.59 -1.23
CA TYR A 109 13.75 0.19 -2.41
C TYR A 109 15.23 0.36 -2.09
N VAL A 110 16.02 -0.67 -2.20
CA VAL A 110 17.45 -0.61 -1.88
C VAL A 110 18.20 0.05 -3.04
N ALA A 111 18.93 1.14 -2.80
CA ALA A 111 19.71 1.78 -3.84
C ALA A 111 20.82 0.85 -4.36
N LYS A 112 21.30 1.08 -5.58
CA LYS A 112 22.33 0.24 -6.24
C LYS A 112 23.64 0.15 -5.46
N ASP A 113 23.96 1.19 -4.67
CA ASP A 113 25.14 1.22 -3.80
C ASP A 113 24.92 0.53 -2.45
N HIS A 114 23.70 0.08 -2.16
CA HIS A 114 23.27 -0.52 -0.91
C HIS A 114 23.47 0.36 0.35
N HIS A 115 23.62 1.67 0.17
CA HIS A 115 23.87 2.58 1.29
C HIS A 115 22.64 3.41 1.72
N GLN A 116 21.60 3.44 0.91
CA GLN A 116 20.39 4.23 1.21
C GLN A 116 19.15 3.66 0.54
N ASN A 117 17.98 4.18 0.91
CA ASN A 117 16.75 3.91 0.19
C ASN A 117 16.73 4.67 -1.14
N GLU A 118 16.35 3.99 -2.21
CA GLU A 118 16.14 4.60 -3.53
C GLU A 118 14.79 5.32 -3.58
N ILE A 119 14.79 6.55 -4.08
CA ILE A 119 13.58 7.37 -4.19
C ILE A 119 12.98 7.40 -5.59
N THR A 120 13.72 6.88 -6.56
CA THR A 120 13.34 6.88 -7.97
C THR A 120 13.45 5.46 -8.53
N TRP A 121 12.35 4.90 -9.03
CA TRP A 121 12.24 3.54 -9.56
C TRP A 121 12.75 2.46 -8.58
N TRP A 122 13.61 1.55 -9.02
CA TRP A 122 13.79 0.26 -8.34
C TRP A 122 15.08 0.13 -7.54
N GLY A 123 16.11 0.95 -7.86
CA GLY A 123 17.44 0.74 -7.31
C GLY A 123 18.01 -0.63 -7.71
N ASP A 124 18.44 -1.41 -6.73
CA ASP A 124 18.83 -2.82 -6.87
C ASP A 124 17.59 -3.71 -6.59
N ILE A 125 17.09 -4.34 -7.66
CA ILE A 125 15.87 -5.15 -7.61
C ILE A 125 16.07 -6.38 -6.74
N ASP A 126 17.17 -7.10 -6.89
CA ASP A 126 17.43 -8.34 -6.15
C ASP A 126 17.62 -8.06 -4.67
N ALA A 127 18.35 -6.99 -4.31
CA ALA A 127 18.49 -6.55 -2.93
C ALA A 127 17.15 -6.11 -2.33
N THR A 128 16.31 -5.41 -3.10
CA THR A 128 14.97 -4.98 -2.66
C THR A 128 14.05 -6.18 -2.40
N VAL A 129 14.04 -7.17 -3.30
CA VAL A 129 13.27 -8.41 -3.13
C VAL A 129 13.80 -9.23 -1.95
N SER A 130 15.12 -9.37 -1.84
CA SER A 130 15.78 -10.05 -0.71
C SER A 130 15.45 -9.40 0.62
N TYR A 131 15.37 -8.04 0.65
CA TYR A 131 14.98 -7.30 1.84
C TYR A 131 13.60 -7.73 2.34
N ALA A 132 12.62 -7.82 1.45
CA ALA A 132 11.27 -8.24 1.80
C ALA A 132 11.24 -9.71 2.28
N LYS A 133 11.92 -10.62 1.56
CA LYS A 133 12.02 -12.04 1.90
C LYS A 133 12.60 -12.28 3.30
N THR A 134 13.58 -11.50 3.68
CA THR A 134 14.24 -11.61 4.98
C THR A 134 13.43 -10.95 6.09
N ASN A 135 12.93 -9.74 5.85
CA ASN A 135 12.43 -8.91 6.94
C ASN A 135 10.94 -9.09 7.23
N ILE A 136 10.10 -9.45 6.26
CA ILE A 136 8.68 -9.72 6.56
C ILE A 136 8.51 -10.88 7.55
N PRO A 137 9.13 -12.06 7.36
CA PRO A 137 9.07 -13.13 8.37
C PRO A 137 9.68 -12.73 9.72
N ARG A 138 10.77 -11.97 9.72
CA ARG A 138 11.40 -11.45 10.95
C ARG A 138 10.44 -10.55 11.73
N ILE A 139 9.78 -9.61 11.06
CA ILE A 139 8.79 -8.71 11.65
C ILE A 139 7.61 -9.50 12.23
N CYS A 140 7.10 -10.49 11.50
CA CYS A 140 6.02 -11.35 12.01
C CYS A 140 6.46 -12.06 13.31
N ASN A 141 7.66 -12.61 13.35
CA ASN A 141 8.17 -13.30 14.52
C ASN A 141 8.48 -12.37 15.72
N GLU A 142 8.96 -11.17 15.45
CA GLU A 142 9.38 -10.21 16.47
C GLU A 142 8.19 -9.46 17.08
N PHE A 143 7.25 -9.02 16.25
CA PHE A 143 6.14 -8.16 16.66
C PHE A 143 4.76 -8.84 16.66
N GLY A 144 4.69 -10.14 16.42
CA GLY A 144 3.43 -10.89 16.47
C GLY A 144 2.57 -10.74 15.22
N GLY A 145 3.18 -10.52 14.06
CA GLY A 145 2.47 -10.57 12.80
C GLY A 145 2.04 -12.00 12.46
N ASP A 146 0.83 -12.15 11.92
CA ASP A 146 0.35 -13.42 11.37
C ASP A 146 0.92 -13.60 9.96
N ALA A 147 1.90 -14.49 9.82
CA ALA A 147 2.55 -14.77 8.53
C ALA A 147 1.60 -15.29 7.43
N LYS A 148 0.39 -15.74 7.80
CA LYS A 148 -0.66 -16.12 6.85
C LYS A 148 -1.55 -14.95 6.42
N LYS A 149 -1.41 -13.79 7.07
CA LYS A 149 -2.25 -12.60 6.87
C LYS A 149 -1.42 -11.38 6.52
N VAL A 150 -0.48 -11.57 5.61
CA VAL A 150 0.40 -10.49 5.09
C VAL A 150 -0.13 -10.01 3.75
N ILE A 151 -0.46 -8.74 3.65
CA ILE A 151 -0.88 -8.08 2.41
C ILE A 151 0.24 -7.18 1.92
N LEU A 152 0.53 -7.22 0.62
CA LEU A 152 1.40 -6.25 -0.05
C LEU A 152 0.55 -5.19 -0.72
N CYS A 153 0.84 -3.92 -0.47
CA CYS A 153 0.23 -2.80 -1.19
C CYS A 153 1.26 -1.83 -1.76
N GLY A 154 0.82 -0.97 -2.66
CA GLY A 154 1.69 0.06 -3.19
C GLY A 154 0.96 1.13 -3.99
N PHE A 155 1.55 2.32 -4.00
CA PHE A 155 1.07 3.48 -4.73
C PHE A 155 2.01 3.84 -5.88
N SER A 156 1.45 4.18 -7.05
CA SER A 156 2.24 4.69 -8.19
C SER A 156 3.34 3.70 -8.61
N ARG A 157 4.63 4.05 -8.46
CA ARG A 157 5.74 3.12 -8.59
C ARG A 157 5.51 1.85 -7.75
N GLY A 158 5.05 2.01 -6.52
CA GLY A 158 4.74 0.91 -5.63
C GLY A 158 3.60 0.03 -6.16
N ALA A 159 2.61 0.58 -6.86
CA ALA A 159 1.56 -0.21 -7.50
C ALA A 159 2.11 -1.12 -8.60
N ILE A 160 3.07 -0.64 -9.38
CA ILE A 160 3.83 -1.46 -10.33
C ILE A 160 4.68 -2.48 -9.54
N GLY A 161 5.32 -2.02 -8.45
CA GLY A 161 6.13 -2.83 -7.55
C GLY A 161 5.39 -4.00 -6.91
N VAL A 162 4.08 -3.89 -6.68
CA VAL A 162 3.24 -4.99 -6.19
C VAL A 162 3.36 -6.23 -7.10
N SER A 163 3.35 -6.06 -8.40
CA SER A 163 3.58 -7.13 -9.37
C SER A 163 5.09 -7.35 -9.60
N PHE A 164 5.85 -6.29 -9.87
CA PHE A 164 7.23 -6.35 -10.30
C PHE A 164 8.19 -6.90 -9.24
N LEU A 165 8.04 -6.44 -8.00
CA LEU A 165 8.86 -6.87 -6.85
C LEU A 165 8.14 -7.95 -6.03
N GLY A 166 6.85 -7.76 -5.75
CA GLY A 166 6.08 -8.68 -4.91
C GLY A 166 5.82 -10.04 -5.53
N LEU A 167 5.84 -10.14 -6.86
CA LEU A 167 5.72 -11.39 -7.60
C LEU A 167 6.99 -11.72 -8.41
N HIS A 168 8.14 -11.20 -8.01
CA HIS A 168 9.41 -11.34 -8.70
C HIS A 168 9.82 -12.81 -8.86
N ASP A 169 9.76 -13.57 -7.78
CA ASP A 169 10.03 -15.00 -7.74
C ASP A 169 9.00 -15.75 -6.88
N ASP A 170 9.10 -17.08 -6.86
CA ASP A 170 8.14 -17.92 -6.13
C ASP A 170 8.27 -17.81 -4.61
N GLU A 171 9.43 -17.40 -4.09
CA GLU A 171 9.64 -17.27 -2.66
C GLU A 171 9.00 -15.97 -2.13
N VAL A 172 9.31 -14.82 -2.75
CA VAL A 172 8.70 -13.56 -2.34
C VAL A 172 7.19 -13.58 -2.57
N ALA A 173 6.73 -14.20 -3.65
CA ALA A 173 5.31 -14.31 -3.94
C ALA A 173 4.51 -15.07 -2.86
N LYS A 174 5.13 -16.03 -2.14
CA LYS A 174 4.50 -16.79 -1.06
C LYS A 174 4.26 -15.98 0.22
N LEU A 175 4.91 -14.83 0.36
CA LEU A 175 4.76 -13.99 1.55
C LEU A 175 3.36 -13.38 1.68
N TRP A 176 2.66 -13.19 0.57
CA TRP A 176 1.46 -12.37 0.50
C TRP A 176 0.18 -13.21 0.42
N CYS A 177 -0.77 -13.01 1.30
CA CYS A 177 -2.11 -13.60 1.21
C CYS A 177 -3.04 -12.81 0.26
N GLY A 178 -2.73 -11.56 -0.01
CA GLY A 178 -3.44 -10.68 -0.93
C GLY A 178 -2.55 -9.52 -1.37
N LEU A 179 -2.91 -8.89 -2.48
CA LEU A 179 -2.17 -7.77 -3.05
C LEU A 179 -3.11 -6.60 -3.34
N TRP A 180 -2.60 -5.38 -3.18
CA TRP A 180 -3.36 -4.18 -3.52
C TRP A 180 -2.48 -3.14 -4.21
N ALA A 181 -2.89 -2.69 -5.37
CA ALA A 181 -2.21 -1.70 -6.17
C ALA A 181 -3.07 -0.46 -6.36
N HIS A 182 -2.54 0.71 -6.03
CA HIS A 182 -3.20 1.99 -6.24
C HIS A 182 -2.44 2.84 -7.24
N ASP A 183 -3.11 3.18 -8.33
CA ASP A 183 -2.59 3.87 -9.53
C ASP A 183 -1.42 3.14 -10.23
N HIS A 184 -1.45 3.12 -11.55
CA HIS A 184 -0.41 2.53 -12.42
C HIS A 184 -0.16 1.02 -12.27
N PHE A 185 -1.14 0.25 -11.77
CA PHE A 185 -0.93 -1.19 -11.78
C PHE A 185 -0.56 -1.70 -13.17
N ASP A 186 0.53 -2.43 -13.19
CA ASP A 186 1.04 -3.23 -14.30
C ASP A 186 1.29 -2.49 -15.63
N GLY A 187 1.77 -1.25 -15.53
CA GLY A 187 2.42 -0.60 -16.66
C GLY A 187 1.48 -0.18 -17.79
N ALA A 188 0.51 0.69 -17.46
CA ALA A 188 -0.32 1.34 -18.47
C ALA A 188 0.43 2.41 -19.29
N THR A 189 1.52 2.94 -18.77
CA THR A 189 2.24 4.09 -19.31
C THR A 189 3.71 3.74 -19.55
N GLU A 190 4.25 4.19 -20.68
CA GLU A 190 5.68 4.17 -20.96
C GLU A 190 6.33 5.41 -20.34
N TRP A 191 7.26 5.20 -19.40
CA TRP A 191 8.09 6.28 -18.87
C TRP A 191 9.45 6.29 -19.56
N LYS A 192 10.00 7.48 -19.75
CA LYS A 192 11.36 7.64 -20.25
C LYS A 192 12.35 7.37 -19.12
N GLY A 193 13.48 6.76 -19.46
CA GLY A 193 14.57 6.46 -18.53
C GLY A 193 14.87 4.97 -18.44
N THR A 194 16.11 4.66 -18.09
CA THR A 194 16.61 3.27 -17.99
C THR A 194 16.18 2.57 -16.69
N GLU A 195 15.90 3.35 -15.66
CA GLU A 195 15.55 2.87 -14.33
C GLU A 195 14.13 2.28 -14.25
N TRP A 196 13.26 2.63 -15.19
CA TRP A 196 11.91 2.06 -15.31
C TRP A 196 11.94 0.55 -15.59
N GLY A 197 13.01 0.05 -16.17
CA GLY A 197 13.29 -1.38 -16.26
C GLY A 197 13.24 -1.95 -17.65
N SER A 198 12.48 -1.41 -18.60
CA SER A 198 12.49 -1.87 -20.00
C SER A 198 11.47 -1.13 -20.85
N PRO A 199 11.47 -1.36 -22.18
CA PRO A 199 10.32 -1.00 -23.01
C PRO A 199 9.03 -1.63 -22.47
N LEU A 200 7.95 -0.88 -22.48
CA LEU A 200 6.65 -1.29 -21.93
C LEU A 200 6.16 -2.65 -22.48
N ALA A 201 6.43 -2.91 -23.76
CA ALA A 201 6.07 -4.20 -24.37
C ALA A 201 6.74 -5.38 -23.69
N ARG A 202 8.03 -5.29 -23.39
CA ARG A 202 8.78 -6.32 -22.67
C ARG A 202 8.28 -6.47 -21.22
N TYR A 203 8.10 -5.35 -20.53
CA TYR A 203 7.54 -5.35 -19.17
C TYR A 203 6.21 -6.12 -19.11
N ARG A 204 5.29 -5.87 -20.07
CA ARG A 204 3.99 -6.56 -20.13
C ARG A 204 4.11 -8.05 -20.41
N GLN A 205 5.04 -8.47 -21.27
CA GLN A 205 5.30 -9.90 -21.50
C GLN A 205 5.76 -10.60 -20.21
N GLU A 206 6.69 -9.98 -19.49
CA GLU A 206 7.20 -10.49 -18.22
C GLU A 206 6.14 -10.44 -17.12
N ALA A 207 5.29 -9.40 -17.09
CA ALA A 207 4.18 -9.29 -16.16
C ALA A 207 3.18 -10.44 -16.26
N ALA A 208 2.90 -10.92 -17.47
CA ALA A 208 2.04 -12.08 -17.68
C ALA A 208 2.58 -13.36 -17.01
N ILE A 209 3.90 -13.49 -16.91
CA ILE A 209 4.55 -14.61 -16.20
C ILE A 209 4.45 -14.37 -14.68
N ARG A 210 4.77 -13.16 -14.20
CA ARG A 210 4.69 -12.80 -12.78
C ARG A 210 3.29 -12.98 -12.21
N LEU A 211 2.28 -12.50 -12.91
CA LEU A 211 0.88 -12.56 -12.49
C LEU A 211 0.35 -14.00 -12.29
N LYS A 212 0.94 -15.02 -12.94
CA LYS A 212 0.62 -16.43 -12.67
C LYS A 212 0.93 -16.83 -11.22
N ARG A 213 1.90 -16.14 -10.58
CA ARG A 213 2.25 -16.36 -9.17
C ARG A 213 1.19 -15.87 -8.18
N LEU A 214 0.18 -15.13 -8.64
CA LEU A 214 -1.00 -14.82 -7.81
C LEU A 214 -1.75 -16.09 -7.39
N GLN A 215 -1.81 -17.10 -8.24
CA GLN A 215 -2.44 -18.40 -7.93
C GLN A 215 -3.84 -18.26 -7.33
N GLY A 216 -4.66 -17.35 -7.87
CA GLY A 216 -6.01 -17.10 -7.40
C GLY A 216 -6.14 -16.26 -6.13
N ARG A 217 -5.04 -15.76 -5.56
CA ARG A 217 -5.09 -14.88 -4.40
C ARG A 217 -5.77 -13.55 -4.72
N PRO A 218 -6.44 -12.95 -3.71
CA PRO A 218 -7.12 -11.67 -3.88
C PRO A 218 -6.20 -10.54 -4.35
N LEU A 219 -6.64 -9.80 -5.36
CA LEU A 219 -6.00 -8.58 -5.83
C LEU A 219 -7.03 -7.46 -5.85
N LEU A 220 -6.73 -6.35 -5.16
CA LEU A 220 -7.48 -5.11 -5.26
C LEU A 220 -6.69 -4.13 -6.14
N VAL A 221 -7.32 -3.61 -7.17
CA VAL A 221 -6.79 -2.53 -7.99
C VAL A 221 -7.68 -1.31 -7.81
N THR A 222 -7.11 -0.22 -7.34
CA THR A 222 -7.80 1.06 -7.21
C THR A 222 -7.13 2.10 -8.08
N GLN A 223 -7.93 2.97 -8.69
CA GLN A 223 -7.41 3.95 -9.64
C GLN A 223 -8.07 5.31 -9.39
N GLY A 224 -7.27 6.29 -9.00
CA GLY A 224 -7.70 7.67 -8.76
C GLY A 224 -7.43 8.58 -9.95
N SER A 225 -6.34 8.33 -10.68
CA SER A 225 -5.97 9.06 -11.88
C SER A 225 -5.75 8.08 -13.05
N GLY A 226 -6.08 8.50 -14.27
CA GLY A 226 -5.89 7.66 -15.46
C GLY A 226 -6.76 6.39 -15.53
N ALA A 227 -7.87 6.32 -14.79
CA ALA A 227 -8.78 5.17 -14.76
C ALA A 227 -9.25 4.76 -16.15
N ALA A 228 -9.58 5.73 -17.02
CA ALA A 228 -10.00 5.48 -18.40
C ALA A 228 -8.94 4.74 -19.24
N THR A 229 -7.66 4.91 -18.91
CA THR A 229 -6.55 4.22 -19.60
C THR A 229 -6.29 2.83 -19.01
N VAL A 230 -6.32 2.70 -17.68
CA VAL A 230 -5.94 1.47 -16.98
C VAL A 230 -7.03 0.40 -17.07
N ARG A 231 -8.30 0.78 -16.86
CA ARG A 231 -9.41 -0.17 -16.83
C ARG A 231 -9.54 -1.04 -18.09
N PRO A 232 -9.45 -0.51 -19.33
CA PRO A 232 -9.50 -1.35 -20.52
C PRO A 232 -8.36 -2.36 -20.62
N LEU A 233 -7.15 -1.98 -20.15
CA LEU A 233 -5.99 -2.87 -20.15
C LEU A 233 -6.15 -4.06 -19.20
N LEU A 234 -6.92 -3.88 -18.14
CA LEU A 234 -7.17 -4.91 -17.13
C LEU A 234 -8.48 -5.69 -17.38
N ALA A 235 -9.24 -5.36 -18.43
CA ALA A 235 -10.59 -5.89 -18.64
C ALA A 235 -10.68 -7.43 -18.60
N ALA A 236 -9.71 -8.12 -19.16
CA ALA A 236 -9.65 -9.59 -19.14
C ALA A 236 -9.42 -10.14 -17.72
N GLN A 237 -8.54 -9.48 -16.94
CA GLN A 237 -8.19 -9.87 -15.58
C GLN A 237 -9.30 -9.51 -14.58
N LEU A 238 -10.05 -8.43 -14.84
CA LEU A 238 -11.16 -7.99 -13.98
C LEU A 238 -12.34 -8.98 -13.94
N SER A 239 -12.41 -9.90 -14.89
CA SER A 239 -13.39 -10.99 -14.86
C SER A 239 -13.03 -12.12 -13.89
N ALA A 240 -11.80 -12.18 -13.41
CA ALA A 240 -11.37 -13.18 -12.45
C ALA A 240 -11.99 -12.93 -11.07
N PRO A 241 -12.60 -13.94 -10.41
CA PRO A 241 -13.30 -13.75 -9.14
C PRO A 241 -12.42 -13.20 -8.01
N SER A 242 -11.10 -13.43 -8.07
CA SER A 242 -10.13 -12.96 -7.08
C SER A 242 -9.70 -11.50 -7.26
N TRP A 243 -10.09 -10.86 -8.37
CA TRP A 243 -9.74 -9.47 -8.67
C TRP A 243 -10.90 -8.53 -8.36
N THR A 244 -10.60 -7.43 -7.69
CA THR A 244 -11.52 -6.33 -7.41
C THR A 244 -10.95 -5.05 -7.98
N TYR A 245 -11.78 -4.28 -8.68
CA TYR A 245 -11.39 -2.98 -9.22
C TYR A 245 -12.32 -1.89 -8.69
N ALA A 246 -11.75 -0.75 -8.30
CA ALA A 246 -12.52 0.42 -7.89
C ALA A 246 -11.88 1.71 -8.43
N ASP A 247 -12.71 2.54 -9.08
CA ASP A 247 -12.36 3.93 -9.39
C ASP A 247 -12.57 4.80 -8.15
N VAL A 248 -11.63 5.68 -7.88
CA VAL A 248 -11.69 6.67 -6.80
C VAL A 248 -11.85 8.05 -7.42
N ASP A 249 -12.97 8.69 -7.21
CA ASP A 249 -13.20 10.04 -7.72
C ASP A 249 -12.47 11.07 -6.84
N MET A 250 -11.22 11.35 -7.19
CA MET A 250 -10.38 12.31 -6.48
C MET A 250 -10.94 13.73 -6.53
N GLN A 251 -11.65 14.10 -7.62
CA GLN A 251 -12.29 15.40 -7.74
C GLN A 251 -13.46 15.55 -6.75
N ALA A 252 -14.27 14.51 -6.62
CA ALA A 252 -15.37 14.52 -5.64
C ALA A 252 -14.85 14.55 -4.20
N LEU A 253 -13.71 13.88 -3.91
CA LEU A 253 -13.13 13.82 -2.57
C LEU A 253 -12.43 15.11 -2.14
N TYR A 254 -11.71 15.75 -3.06
CA TYR A 254 -10.80 16.84 -2.73
C TYR A 254 -11.13 18.16 -3.40
N GLY A 255 -12.05 18.17 -4.37
CA GLY A 255 -12.36 19.34 -5.16
C GLY A 255 -11.24 19.69 -6.14
N LYS A 256 -10.99 20.98 -6.33
CA LYS A 256 -9.98 21.47 -7.27
C LYS A 256 -8.56 21.22 -6.76
N PHE A 257 -7.65 20.88 -7.66
CA PHE A 257 -6.23 20.74 -7.40
C PHE A 257 -5.42 21.93 -7.99
N PRO A 258 -4.31 22.35 -7.31
CA PRO A 258 -3.91 21.98 -5.95
C PRO A 258 -4.85 22.59 -4.89
N ASN A 259 -4.87 22.00 -3.70
CA ASN A 259 -5.53 22.55 -2.53
C ASN A 259 -4.65 22.38 -1.27
N GLU A 260 -5.17 22.79 -0.10
CA GLU A 260 -4.43 22.72 1.17
C GLU A 260 -4.04 21.31 1.60
N SER A 261 -4.86 20.31 1.26
CA SER A 261 -4.63 18.92 1.68
C SER A 261 -3.76 18.14 0.70
N VAL A 262 -3.95 18.32 -0.61
CA VAL A 262 -3.27 17.56 -1.65
C VAL A 262 -2.94 18.43 -2.86
N LYS A 263 -1.77 18.20 -3.47
CA LYS A 263 -1.30 18.98 -4.61
C LYS A 263 -1.83 18.47 -5.96
N HIS A 264 -2.08 17.17 -6.05
CA HIS A 264 -2.35 16.49 -7.33
C HIS A 264 -3.36 15.35 -7.13
N PRO A 265 -4.24 15.05 -8.11
CA PRO A 265 -5.15 13.90 -8.02
C PRO A 265 -4.42 12.54 -7.95
N HIS A 266 -3.21 12.44 -8.46
CA HIS A 266 -2.35 11.26 -8.29
C HIS A 266 -1.71 11.29 -6.91
N ASN A 267 -2.38 10.68 -5.92
CA ASN A 267 -1.96 10.61 -4.53
C ASN A 267 -2.58 9.39 -3.83
N ASP A 268 -1.99 9.00 -2.71
CA ASP A 268 -2.40 7.86 -1.86
C ASP A 268 -3.20 8.28 -0.60
N ARG A 269 -3.46 9.58 -0.42
CA ARG A 269 -4.06 10.10 0.81
C ARG A 269 -5.58 9.95 0.90
N TRP A 270 -6.23 9.54 -0.17
CA TRP A 270 -7.67 9.35 -0.21
C TRP A 270 -8.19 8.36 0.84
N LEU A 271 -7.39 7.36 1.21
CA LEU A 271 -7.71 6.41 2.26
C LEU A 271 -7.73 7.00 3.67
N LEU A 272 -7.17 8.17 3.85
CA LEU A 272 -7.26 8.89 5.11
C LEU A 272 -8.63 9.52 5.31
N ARG A 273 -9.45 9.61 4.25
CA ARG A 273 -10.83 10.12 4.28
C ARG A 273 -11.85 9.01 4.28
N ASP A 274 -13.01 9.25 4.91
CA ASP A 274 -14.14 8.34 4.80
C ASP A 274 -14.92 8.61 3.53
N CYS A 275 -14.99 7.59 2.68
CA CYS A 275 -15.80 7.58 1.46
C CYS A 275 -16.21 6.13 1.14
N PRO A 276 -17.17 5.91 0.24
CA PRO A 276 -17.60 4.56 -0.13
C PRO A 276 -16.45 3.67 -0.61
N GLN A 277 -15.51 4.22 -1.39
CA GLN A 277 -14.36 3.48 -1.91
C GLN A 277 -13.37 3.10 -0.80
N THR A 278 -13.15 4.00 0.17
CA THR A 278 -12.33 3.70 1.35
C THR A 278 -12.94 2.56 2.17
N ASN A 279 -14.25 2.60 2.39
CA ASN A 279 -14.93 1.54 3.12
C ASN A 279 -14.88 0.21 2.35
N ALA A 280 -15.09 0.23 1.04
CA ALA A 280 -14.95 -0.97 0.20
C ALA A 280 -13.53 -1.58 0.25
N ALA A 281 -12.48 -0.75 0.27
CA ALA A 281 -11.11 -1.21 0.42
C ALA A 281 -10.86 -1.82 1.81
N ARG A 282 -11.38 -1.21 2.87
CA ARG A 282 -11.31 -1.73 4.25
C ARG A 282 -12.06 -3.05 4.40
N ASP A 283 -13.27 -3.16 3.83
CA ASP A 283 -14.03 -4.40 3.80
C ASP A 283 -13.29 -5.51 3.03
N TRP A 284 -12.62 -5.16 1.94
CA TRP A 284 -11.77 -6.09 1.21
C TRP A 284 -10.62 -6.59 2.09
N PHE A 285 -9.92 -5.69 2.80
CA PHE A 285 -8.86 -6.05 3.73
C PHE A 285 -9.35 -7.00 4.82
N GLU A 286 -10.48 -6.69 5.46
CA GLU A 286 -11.07 -7.50 6.51
C GLU A 286 -11.43 -8.90 6.01
N ARG A 287 -12.05 -9.02 4.81
CA ARG A 287 -12.35 -10.32 4.20
C ARG A 287 -11.10 -11.15 3.91
N VAL A 288 -10.05 -10.54 3.36
CA VAL A 288 -8.82 -11.25 3.01
C VAL A 288 -8.08 -11.73 4.26
N THR A 289 -8.08 -10.96 5.32
CA THR A 289 -7.39 -11.29 6.58
C THR A 289 -8.24 -12.13 7.54
N ALA A 290 -9.56 -12.19 7.39
CA ALA A 290 -10.43 -13.05 8.18
C ALA A 290 -10.39 -14.52 7.74
N SER A 291 -10.05 -14.80 6.48
CA SER A 291 -10.10 -16.17 5.94
C SER A 291 -8.96 -17.03 6.49
N ASP A 292 -9.28 -18.05 7.28
CA ASP A 292 -8.33 -19.12 7.67
C ASP A 292 -8.10 -20.15 6.57
N LYS A 293 -8.72 -19.97 5.40
CA LYS A 293 -8.58 -20.89 4.25
C LYS A 293 -7.69 -20.26 3.19
N PRO A 294 -6.59 -20.94 2.79
CA PRO A 294 -6.01 -20.65 1.48
C PRO A 294 -7.10 -20.87 0.43
N SER A 295 -7.35 -19.88 -0.41
CA SER A 295 -8.21 -20.07 -1.59
C SER A 295 -7.67 -21.27 -2.37
N LYS A 296 -8.52 -22.30 -2.53
CA LYS A 296 -8.23 -23.49 -3.32
C LYS A 296 -8.02 -23.13 -4.79
#